data_eb9b3f93d5b6fcb8b4257fba32b16c6e
#
_entry.id   eb9b3f93d5b6fcb8b4257fba32b16c6e
#
_cell.length_a   1.000
_cell.length_b   1.000
_cell.length_c   1.000
_cell.angle_alpha   90.00
_cell.angle_beta   90.00
_cell.angle_gamma   90.00
#
_symmetry.space_group_name_H-M   'P 1'
#
loop_
_entity.id
_entity.type
_entity.pdbx_description
1 polymer ?
#
loop_
_entity_poly.entity_id
_entity_poly.type
_entity_poly.pdbx_seq_one_letter_code
_entity_poly.pdbx_strand_id
1 'polypeptide(L)'
;MANEKPVAHLHAEQTDLPGVIILEPDVYSDPRGLFYESFHTEKYRAFGIPGPFVQDNFSRSAGGTVRGLHLQIKRPQGKLIRVLRGTIRDVSVDVRPGSPMFGRWVSIDLSADSYQQVYVPAGFAPGFSVLSDDAEVEYKCTTHYNASDEIGIAWTDPDLNIDWGVESPHLSERDEANGTLSSVVDRLPQSLYAVDIVNAIKGGVERAASLTPVTDRNRLDF
;
A
#
# COMPACT_ATOMS: atom_id res chain seq x y z
N MET A 1 26.32 6.73 32.57
CA MET A 1 26.09 7.00 31.13
C MET A 1 24.67 6.54 30.85
N ALA A 2 23.78 7.43 30.47
CA ALA A 2 22.40 7.07 30.15
C ALA A 2 22.42 6.16 28.92
N ASN A 3 21.88 4.94 29.04
CA ASN A 3 21.58 4.07 27.91
C ASN A 3 20.50 4.79 27.10
N GLU A 4 20.87 5.48 26.03
CA GLU A 4 19.90 5.92 25.06
C GLU A 4 19.26 4.67 24.45
N LYS A 5 17.95 4.52 24.65
CA LYS A 5 17.20 3.45 24.00
C LYS A 5 17.34 3.64 22.50
N PRO A 6 17.58 2.57 21.73
CA PRO A 6 17.66 2.68 20.30
C PRO A 6 16.37 3.25 19.73
N VAL A 7 16.50 4.20 18.83
CA VAL A 7 15.37 4.75 18.09
C VAL A 7 15.06 3.76 16.99
N ALA A 8 13.86 3.17 17.01
CA ALA A 8 13.39 2.31 15.90
C ALA A 8 13.42 3.09 14.59
N HIS A 9 14.05 2.55 13.57
CA HIS A 9 14.11 3.15 12.25
C HIS A 9 13.01 2.59 11.35
N LEU A 10 12.65 3.37 10.34
CA LEU A 10 11.75 2.99 9.27
C LEU A 10 12.50 3.21 7.96
N HIS A 11 12.59 2.19 7.14
CA HIS A 11 13.19 2.27 5.82
C HIS A 11 12.08 2.43 4.77
N ALA A 12 12.36 3.15 3.69
CA ALA A 12 11.40 3.36 2.63
C ALA A 12 12.06 3.20 1.27
N GLU A 13 11.40 2.49 0.37
CA GLU A 13 11.81 2.26 -1.00
C GLU A 13 10.71 2.70 -1.96
N GLN A 14 11.08 3.48 -2.97
CA GLN A 14 10.17 3.83 -4.07
C GLN A 14 10.05 2.65 -5.03
N THR A 15 8.83 2.36 -5.44
CA THR A 15 8.58 1.42 -6.52
C THR A 15 8.75 2.08 -7.90
N ASP A 16 8.67 1.29 -8.97
CA ASP A 16 8.65 1.79 -10.35
C ASP A 16 7.41 2.67 -10.65
N LEU A 17 6.40 2.61 -9.77
CA LEU A 17 5.19 3.45 -9.87
C LEU A 17 5.28 4.61 -8.86
N PRO A 18 5.67 5.83 -9.29
CA PRO A 18 5.94 6.94 -8.39
C PRO A 18 4.78 7.25 -7.46
N GLY A 19 5.08 7.25 -6.16
CA GLY A 19 4.11 7.49 -5.09
C GLY A 19 3.72 6.23 -4.32
N VAL A 20 3.82 5.04 -4.92
CA VAL A 20 3.69 3.78 -4.20
C VAL A 20 5.01 3.46 -3.51
N ILE A 21 4.99 3.31 -2.18
CA ILE A 21 6.19 3.20 -1.34
C ILE A 21 6.13 1.92 -0.53
N ILE A 22 7.20 1.15 -0.56
CA ILE A 22 7.43 0.02 0.34
C ILE A 22 8.08 0.57 1.61
N LEU A 23 7.59 0.16 2.77
CA LEU A 23 8.07 0.56 4.09
C LEU A 23 8.47 -0.68 4.87
N GLU A 24 9.65 -0.64 5.46
CA GLU A 24 10.19 -1.74 6.25
C GLU A 24 10.62 -1.21 7.63
N PRO A 25 9.95 -1.64 8.72
CA PRO A 25 10.35 -1.27 10.07
C PRO A 25 11.52 -2.11 10.57
N ASP A 26 12.33 -1.55 11.47
CA ASP A 26 13.25 -2.36 12.26
C ASP A 26 12.48 -3.34 13.14
N VAL A 27 12.88 -4.61 13.12
CA VAL A 27 12.30 -5.68 13.94
C VAL A 27 13.32 -6.13 14.98
N TYR A 28 12.91 -6.10 16.25
CA TYR A 28 13.72 -6.49 17.38
C TYR A 28 13.24 -7.83 17.93
N SER A 29 14.14 -8.81 18.05
CA SER A 29 13.81 -10.16 18.53
C SER A 29 14.61 -10.51 19.76
N ASP A 30 13.93 -11.12 20.77
CA ASP A 30 14.53 -11.67 21.97
C ASP A 30 13.83 -13.00 22.40
N PRO A 31 14.21 -13.66 23.51
CA PRO A 31 13.55 -14.91 23.91
C PRO A 31 12.05 -14.81 24.21
N ARG A 32 11.47 -13.62 24.32
CA ARG A 32 10.02 -13.40 24.51
C ARG A 32 9.26 -13.34 23.20
N GLY A 33 9.96 -13.19 22.05
CA GLY A 33 9.38 -13.02 20.72
C GLY A 33 9.98 -11.82 19.99
N LEU A 34 9.17 -11.07 19.29
CA LEU A 34 9.61 -9.92 18.50
C LEU A 34 8.79 -8.66 18.85
N PHE A 35 9.40 -7.52 18.57
CA PHE A 35 8.77 -6.21 18.68
C PHE A 35 9.18 -5.34 17.49
N TYR A 36 8.25 -4.59 16.93
CA TYR A 36 8.52 -3.52 15.99
C TYR A 36 7.47 -2.42 16.09
N GLU A 37 7.86 -1.21 15.71
CA GLU A 37 6.94 -0.09 15.62
C GLU A 37 6.16 -0.18 14.31
N SER A 38 4.90 -0.54 14.37
CA SER A 38 4.08 -0.79 13.19
C SER A 38 3.54 0.50 12.54
N PHE A 39 3.57 1.61 13.24
CA PHE A 39 3.18 2.94 12.73
C PHE A 39 3.66 4.06 13.64
N HIS A 40 4.17 5.14 13.04
CA HIS A 40 4.53 6.37 13.75
C HIS A 40 4.30 7.58 12.83
N THR A 41 3.37 8.44 13.19
CA THR A 41 2.91 9.56 12.33
C THR A 41 4.06 10.41 11.78
N GLU A 42 5.01 10.83 12.64
CA GLU A 42 6.08 11.72 12.21
C GLU A 42 7.10 11.04 11.28
N LYS A 43 7.41 9.76 11.52
CA LYS A 43 8.31 8.98 10.66
C LYS A 43 7.71 8.77 9.28
N TYR A 44 6.42 8.38 9.22
CA TYR A 44 5.73 8.20 7.94
C TYR A 44 5.57 9.50 7.17
N ARG A 45 5.30 10.61 7.90
CA ARG A 45 5.24 11.94 7.29
C ARG A 45 6.58 12.38 6.69
N ALA A 46 7.71 11.98 7.28
CA ALA A 46 9.05 12.28 6.73
C ALA A 46 9.27 11.63 5.35
N PHE A 47 8.59 10.53 5.05
CA PHE A 47 8.58 9.89 3.74
C PHE A 47 7.48 10.42 2.79
N GLY A 48 6.79 11.51 3.16
CA GLY A 48 5.74 12.11 2.35
C GLY A 48 4.38 11.42 2.45
N ILE A 49 4.20 10.51 3.42
CA ILE A 49 2.93 9.83 3.64
C ILE A 49 2.02 10.75 4.46
N PRO A 50 0.94 11.27 3.88
CA PRO A 50 0.07 12.22 4.56
C PRO A 50 -0.76 11.51 5.64
N GLY A 51 -0.94 12.17 6.75
CA GLY A 51 -1.92 11.82 7.76
C GLY A 51 -3.06 12.84 7.79
N PRO A 52 -4.08 12.65 8.62
CA PRO A 52 -4.26 11.49 9.49
C PRO A 52 -4.82 10.28 8.74
N PHE A 53 -4.59 9.07 9.29
CA PHE A 53 -5.41 7.91 8.97
C PHE A 53 -6.62 7.91 9.89
N VAL A 54 -7.81 7.76 9.31
CA VAL A 54 -9.08 7.96 10.01
C VAL A 54 -9.95 6.70 10.11
N GLN A 55 -9.53 5.63 9.42
CA GLN A 55 -10.23 4.36 9.40
C GLN A 55 -9.23 3.22 9.21
N ASP A 56 -9.38 2.18 10.01
CA ASP A 56 -8.65 0.92 9.86
C ASP A 56 -9.63 -0.16 9.41
N ASN A 57 -9.20 -0.99 8.47
CA ASN A 57 -9.97 -2.14 7.99
C ASN A 57 -9.14 -3.41 8.16
N PHE A 58 -9.82 -4.49 8.51
CA PHE A 58 -9.27 -5.82 8.59
C PHE A 58 -10.04 -6.75 7.65
N SER A 59 -9.32 -7.62 6.96
CA SER A 59 -9.93 -8.69 6.17
C SER A 59 -9.19 -10.00 6.36
N ARG A 60 -9.95 -11.11 6.38
CA ARG A 60 -9.41 -12.45 6.24
C ARG A 60 -9.98 -13.08 4.99
N SER A 61 -9.12 -13.68 4.17
CA SER A 61 -9.49 -14.23 2.86
C SER A 61 -8.81 -15.57 2.64
N ALA A 62 -9.53 -16.51 2.04
CA ALA A 62 -8.99 -17.81 1.63
C ALA A 62 -7.99 -17.62 0.46
N GLY A 63 -7.13 -18.61 0.27
CA GLY A 63 -6.21 -18.69 -0.85
C GLY A 63 -6.92 -18.55 -2.19
N GLY A 64 -6.27 -17.89 -3.15
CA GLY A 64 -6.86 -17.62 -4.45
C GLY A 64 -7.92 -16.51 -4.47
N THR A 65 -8.24 -15.85 -3.35
CA THR A 65 -9.14 -14.69 -3.36
C THR A 65 -8.48 -13.50 -4.04
N VAL A 66 -9.19 -12.79 -4.92
CA VAL A 66 -8.82 -11.45 -5.41
C VAL A 66 -9.83 -10.43 -4.89
N ARG A 67 -9.33 -9.29 -4.41
CA ARG A 67 -10.12 -8.13 -3.98
C ARG A 67 -9.61 -6.89 -4.70
N GLY A 68 -10.46 -6.21 -5.41
CA GLY A 68 -10.10 -5.00 -6.17
C GLY A 68 -10.31 -5.19 -7.68
N LEU A 69 -9.84 -4.23 -8.44
CA LEU A 69 -9.23 -2.96 -8.05
C LEU A 69 -10.31 -1.97 -7.60
N HIS A 70 -10.08 -1.24 -6.50
CA HIS A 70 -11.10 -0.34 -5.94
C HIS A 70 -10.54 1.05 -5.64
N LEU A 71 -11.32 2.08 -5.99
CA LEU A 71 -11.01 3.45 -5.59
C LEU A 71 -12.26 4.26 -5.29
N GLN A 72 -12.15 5.25 -4.43
CA GLN A 72 -13.15 6.30 -4.23
C GLN A 72 -12.80 7.50 -5.11
N ILE A 73 -13.81 8.08 -5.79
CA ILE A 73 -13.59 9.14 -6.78
C ILE A 73 -13.82 10.55 -6.23
N LYS A 74 -14.76 10.76 -5.31
CA LYS A 74 -15.05 12.09 -4.72
C LYS A 74 -14.17 12.38 -3.52
N ARG A 75 -13.89 11.35 -2.73
CA ARG A 75 -13.00 11.42 -1.57
C ARG A 75 -11.96 10.29 -1.66
N PRO A 76 -10.95 10.47 -2.53
CA PRO A 76 -9.95 9.44 -2.75
C PRO A 76 -9.21 9.06 -1.46
N GLN A 77 -8.94 7.78 -1.30
CA GLN A 77 -8.26 7.25 -0.11
C GLN A 77 -6.82 6.89 -0.43
N GLY A 78 -5.87 7.43 0.34
CA GLY A 78 -4.57 6.81 0.50
C GLY A 78 -4.69 5.63 1.45
N LYS A 79 -3.97 4.54 1.18
CA LYS A 79 -4.00 3.31 1.98
C LYS A 79 -2.60 2.92 2.42
N LEU A 80 -2.46 2.54 3.69
CA LEU A 80 -1.26 1.91 4.23
C LEU A 80 -1.61 0.46 4.58
N ILE A 81 -1.05 -0.48 3.83
CA ILE A 81 -1.43 -1.89 3.80
C ILE A 81 -0.34 -2.72 4.46
N ARG A 82 -0.72 -3.67 5.31
CA ARG A 82 0.17 -4.69 5.88
C ARG A 82 -0.49 -6.05 5.97
N VAL A 83 0.31 -7.10 5.92
CA VAL A 83 -0.12 -8.48 6.11
C VAL A 83 0.15 -8.90 7.55
N LEU A 84 -0.87 -9.44 8.21
CA LEU A 84 -0.77 -9.96 9.58
C LEU A 84 -0.60 -11.47 9.60
N ARG A 85 -1.02 -12.14 8.52
CA ARG A 85 -0.90 -13.58 8.32
C ARG A 85 -0.91 -13.92 6.84
N GLY A 86 -0.08 -14.89 6.43
CA GLY A 86 -0.01 -15.38 5.06
C GLY A 86 0.76 -14.46 4.13
N THR A 87 0.46 -14.58 2.84
CA THR A 87 1.13 -13.85 1.76
C THR A 87 0.10 -13.39 0.73
N ILE A 88 0.23 -12.15 0.29
CA ILE A 88 -0.59 -11.56 -0.78
C ILE A 88 0.30 -10.99 -1.87
N ARG A 89 -0.25 -10.85 -3.07
CA ARG A 89 0.27 -9.95 -4.11
C ARG A 89 -0.58 -8.69 -4.09
N ASP A 90 -0.03 -7.61 -3.54
CA ASP A 90 -0.65 -6.28 -3.64
C ASP A 90 -0.39 -5.72 -5.03
N VAL A 91 -1.42 -5.17 -5.65
CA VAL A 91 -1.36 -4.52 -6.96
C VAL A 91 -1.90 -3.12 -6.84
N SER A 92 -1.20 -2.15 -7.39
CA SER A 92 -1.61 -0.75 -7.41
C SER A 92 -1.54 -0.19 -8.83
N VAL A 93 -2.66 0.34 -9.33
CA VAL A 93 -2.76 0.93 -10.67
C VAL A 93 -2.89 2.44 -10.57
N ASP A 94 -2.12 3.19 -11.35
CA ASP A 94 -2.31 4.65 -11.49
C ASP A 94 -3.52 4.92 -12.39
N VAL A 95 -4.58 5.47 -11.80
CA VAL A 95 -5.82 5.80 -12.51
C VAL A 95 -6.09 7.31 -12.52
N ARG A 96 -5.07 8.14 -12.33
CA ARG A 96 -5.15 9.60 -12.31
C ARG A 96 -5.15 10.15 -13.74
N PRO A 97 -6.25 10.71 -14.25
CA PRO A 97 -6.27 11.28 -15.59
C PRO A 97 -5.22 12.37 -15.77
N GLY A 98 -4.43 12.29 -16.85
CA GLY A 98 -3.33 13.21 -17.11
C GLY A 98 -1.98 12.81 -16.49
N SER A 99 -1.93 11.77 -15.69
CA SER A 99 -0.66 11.20 -15.20
C SER A 99 0.13 10.58 -16.35
N PRO A 100 1.46 10.80 -16.43
CA PRO A 100 2.31 10.08 -17.39
C PRO A 100 2.37 8.57 -17.13
N MET A 101 1.92 8.14 -15.94
CA MET A 101 1.86 6.73 -15.51
C MET A 101 0.43 6.17 -15.59
N PHE A 102 -0.53 6.89 -16.15
CA PHE A 102 -1.91 6.42 -16.25
C PHE A 102 -1.99 5.02 -16.88
N GLY A 103 -2.69 4.09 -16.24
CA GLY A 103 -2.80 2.69 -16.65
C GLY A 103 -1.54 1.85 -16.34
N ARG A 104 -0.48 2.43 -15.79
CA ARG A 104 0.66 1.64 -15.30
C ARG A 104 0.36 1.11 -13.90
N TRP A 105 0.94 -0.04 -13.60
CA TRP A 105 0.75 -0.70 -12.31
C TRP A 105 2.06 -1.28 -11.79
N VAL A 106 2.07 -1.55 -10.50
CA VAL A 106 3.14 -2.30 -9.81
C VAL A 106 2.50 -3.39 -8.98
N SER A 107 3.18 -4.53 -8.86
CA SER A 107 2.83 -5.59 -7.93
C SER A 107 3.94 -5.82 -6.91
N ILE A 108 3.55 -6.11 -5.66
CA ILE A 108 4.46 -6.32 -4.55
C ILE A 108 3.95 -7.52 -3.75
N ASP A 109 4.78 -8.55 -3.63
CA ASP A 109 4.45 -9.69 -2.79
C ASP A 109 4.77 -9.34 -1.33
N LEU A 110 3.72 -9.24 -0.50
CA LEU A 110 3.81 -8.95 0.92
C LEU A 110 3.52 -10.19 1.74
N SER A 111 4.32 -10.45 2.75
CA SER A 111 4.07 -11.51 3.71
C SER A 111 4.07 -11.01 5.15
N ALA A 112 3.42 -11.74 6.05
CA ALA A 112 3.47 -11.45 7.48
C ALA A 112 4.90 -11.51 8.03
N ASP A 113 5.75 -12.36 7.45
CA ASP A 113 7.13 -12.58 7.92
C ASP A 113 8.09 -11.48 7.46
N SER A 114 7.75 -10.71 6.42
CA SER A 114 8.57 -9.59 5.98
C SER A 114 8.37 -8.32 6.81
N TYR A 115 7.26 -8.21 7.54
CA TYR A 115 6.83 -7.00 8.28
C TYR A 115 6.71 -5.75 7.42
N GLN A 116 6.89 -5.88 6.11
CA GLN A 116 6.78 -4.79 5.16
C GLN A 116 5.36 -4.27 5.05
N GLN A 117 5.25 -3.01 4.69
CA GLN A 117 3.99 -2.34 4.42
C GLN A 117 4.09 -1.64 3.07
N VAL A 118 2.95 -1.43 2.43
CA VAL A 118 2.88 -0.63 1.21
C VAL A 118 1.96 0.56 1.44
N TYR A 119 2.46 1.74 1.12
CA TYR A 119 1.63 2.93 1.02
C TYR A 119 1.22 3.16 -0.43
N VAL A 120 -0.09 3.21 -0.66
CA VAL A 120 -0.71 3.54 -1.95
C VAL A 120 -1.38 4.89 -1.83
N PRO A 121 -0.96 5.92 -2.58
CA PRO A 121 -1.57 7.24 -2.51
C PRO A 121 -3.03 7.28 -2.97
N ALA A 122 -3.74 8.34 -2.59
CA ALA A 122 -5.02 8.67 -3.20
C ALA A 122 -4.87 8.87 -4.72
N GLY A 123 -5.86 8.39 -5.50
CA GLY A 123 -5.82 8.46 -6.96
C GLY A 123 -5.24 7.22 -7.63
N PHE A 124 -4.87 6.23 -6.85
CA PHE A 124 -4.55 4.89 -7.34
C PHE A 124 -5.71 3.93 -7.06
N ALA A 125 -5.77 2.85 -7.82
CA ALA A 125 -6.70 1.75 -7.60
C ALA A 125 -5.93 0.53 -7.09
N PRO A 126 -5.88 0.31 -5.76
CA PRO A 126 -5.30 -0.88 -5.19
C PRO A 126 -6.23 -2.10 -5.28
N GLY A 127 -5.61 -3.27 -5.28
CA GLY A 127 -6.23 -4.57 -5.09
C GLY A 127 -5.18 -5.58 -4.64
N PHE A 128 -5.60 -6.78 -4.25
CA PHE A 128 -4.67 -7.86 -3.93
C PHE A 128 -5.22 -9.25 -4.24
N SER A 129 -4.33 -10.18 -4.47
CA SER A 129 -4.60 -11.61 -4.50
C SER A 129 -3.96 -12.32 -3.31
N VAL A 130 -4.58 -13.40 -2.83
CA VAL A 130 -4.04 -14.24 -1.75
C VAL A 130 -3.24 -15.39 -2.34
N LEU A 131 -1.93 -15.42 -2.07
CA LEU A 131 -1.00 -16.42 -2.59
C LEU A 131 -0.79 -17.62 -1.64
N SER A 132 -1.05 -17.46 -0.34
CA SER A 132 -1.03 -18.52 0.68
C SER A 132 -2.39 -19.19 0.84
N ASP A 133 -2.50 -20.20 1.71
CA ASP A 133 -3.78 -20.89 2.00
C ASP A 133 -4.85 -19.93 2.54
N ASP A 134 -4.46 -18.97 3.35
CA ASP A 134 -5.27 -17.83 3.77
C ASP A 134 -4.38 -16.61 4.03
N ALA A 135 -4.96 -15.41 4.07
CA ALA A 135 -4.25 -14.21 4.49
C ALA A 135 -5.14 -13.30 5.35
N GLU A 136 -4.50 -12.64 6.31
CA GLU A 136 -5.09 -11.55 7.10
C GLU A 136 -4.38 -10.26 6.75
N VAL A 137 -5.16 -9.29 6.29
CA VAL A 137 -4.68 -7.99 5.81
C VAL A 137 -5.34 -6.88 6.59
N GLU A 138 -4.53 -5.96 7.10
CA GLU A 138 -4.98 -4.72 7.71
C GLU A 138 -4.54 -3.55 6.83
N TYR A 139 -5.41 -2.56 6.67
CA TYR A 139 -5.04 -1.33 5.99
C TYR A 139 -5.71 -0.10 6.60
N LYS A 140 -4.90 0.96 6.75
CA LYS A 140 -5.32 2.28 7.21
C LYS A 140 -5.70 3.15 6.03
N CYS A 141 -6.77 3.93 6.17
CA CYS A 141 -7.30 4.82 5.14
C CYS A 141 -7.22 6.29 5.57
N THR A 142 -6.84 7.17 4.65
CA THR A 142 -6.77 8.63 4.91
C THR A 142 -8.13 9.32 4.90
N THR A 143 -9.17 8.69 4.36
CA THR A 143 -10.56 9.17 4.38
C THR A 143 -11.52 8.04 4.71
N HIS A 144 -12.71 8.36 5.24
CA HIS A 144 -13.72 7.36 5.53
C HIS A 144 -14.28 6.70 4.27
N TYR A 145 -14.57 5.42 4.36
CA TYR A 145 -15.22 4.66 3.29
C TYR A 145 -16.63 5.16 3.00
N ASN A 146 -16.95 5.23 1.71
CA ASN A 146 -18.29 5.53 1.24
C ASN A 146 -18.61 4.64 0.02
N ALA A 147 -19.52 3.69 0.20
CA ALA A 147 -19.90 2.75 -0.85
C ALA A 147 -20.46 3.43 -2.12
N SER A 148 -21.16 4.58 -1.98
CA SER A 148 -21.71 5.31 -3.14
C SER A 148 -20.67 6.09 -3.92
N ASP A 149 -19.45 6.19 -3.42
CA ASP A 149 -18.32 6.90 -4.01
C ASP A 149 -17.30 5.93 -4.65
N GLU A 150 -17.42 4.65 -4.37
CA GLU A 150 -16.47 3.66 -4.85
C GLU A 150 -16.78 3.18 -6.26
N ILE A 151 -15.74 3.06 -7.07
CA ILE A 151 -15.77 2.36 -8.35
C ILE A 151 -14.77 1.21 -8.31
N GLY A 152 -15.06 0.16 -9.11
CA GLY A 152 -14.18 -0.96 -9.32
C GLY A 152 -13.68 -1.01 -10.77
N ILE A 153 -12.52 -1.64 -10.96
CA ILE A 153 -11.95 -1.97 -12.27
C ILE A 153 -11.76 -3.48 -12.31
N ALA A 154 -12.12 -4.09 -13.43
CA ALA A 154 -12.06 -5.53 -13.61
C ALA A 154 -10.64 -6.07 -13.39
N TRP A 155 -10.52 -7.13 -12.61
CA TRP A 155 -9.26 -7.83 -12.38
C TRP A 155 -8.67 -8.43 -13.66
N THR A 156 -9.53 -8.74 -14.65
CA THR A 156 -9.19 -9.27 -15.98
C THR A 156 -9.08 -8.18 -17.04
N ASP A 157 -8.92 -6.91 -16.67
CA ASP A 157 -8.78 -5.83 -17.64
C ASP A 157 -7.66 -6.14 -18.65
N PRO A 158 -7.97 -6.29 -19.96
CA PRO A 158 -7.00 -6.72 -20.94
C PRO A 158 -5.91 -5.66 -21.23
N ASP A 159 -6.22 -4.39 -21.02
CA ASP A 159 -5.25 -3.29 -21.23
C ASP A 159 -4.26 -3.21 -20.07
N LEU A 160 -4.69 -3.58 -18.88
CA LEU A 160 -3.82 -3.66 -17.69
C LEU A 160 -3.02 -4.96 -17.68
N ASN A 161 -3.62 -6.09 -18.09
CA ASN A 161 -3.00 -7.41 -18.17
C ASN A 161 -2.17 -7.75 -16.91
N ILE A 162 -2.78 -7.62 -15.74
CA ILE A 162 -2.14 -7.80 -14.44
C ILE A 162 -1.91 -9.29 -14.18
N ASP A 163 -0.68 -9.63 -13.79
CA ASP A 163 -0.38 -10.95 -13.22
C ASP A 163 -0.73 -10.99 -11.73
N TRP A 164 -1.86 -11.60 -11.40
CA TRP A 164 -2.32 -11.77 -10.02
C TRP A 164 -1.68 -12.95 -9.28
N GLY A 165 -0.92 -13.81 -9.99
CA GLY A 165 -0.34 -15.02 -9.42
C GLY A 165 -1.40 -16.10 -9.07
N VAL A 166 -2.63 -15.95 -9.55
CA VAL A 166 -3.74 -16.87 -9.38
C VAL A 166 -4.52 -17.02 -10.69
N GLU A 167 -4.87 -18.26 -11.06
CA GLU A 167 -5.53 -18.54 -12.36
C GLU A 167 -7.05 -18.47 -12.30
N SER A 168 -7.64 -18.92 -11.18
CA SER A 168 -9.09 -19.01 -10.99
C SER A 168 -9.48 -18.43 -9.63
N PRO A 169 -9.56 -17.09 -9.52
CA PRO A 169 -9.76 -16.46 -8.23
C PRO A 169 -11.17 -16.59 -7.68
N HIS A 170 -11.27 -16.55 -6.36
CA HIS A 170 -12.53 -16.31 -5.67
C HIS A 170 -12.79 -14.79 -5.65
N LEU A 171 -13.90 -14.39 -6.24
CA LEU A 171 -14.34 -12.99 -6.34
C LEU A 171 -15.64 -12.76 -5.57
N SER A 172 -15.90 -11.53 -5.22
CA SER A 172 -17.24 -11.09 -4.84
C SER A 172 -18.09 -10.84 -6.10
N GLU A 173 -19.42 -10.97 -6.00
CA GLU A 173 -20.34 -10.61 -7.11
C GLU A 173 -20.08 -9.19 -7.63
N ARG A 174 -19.67 -8.30 -6.75
CA ARG A 174 -19.31 -6.94 -7.09
C ARG A 174 -18.04 -6.88 -7.92
N ASP A 175 -16.98 -7.61 -7.56
CA ASP A 175 -15.70 -7.60 -8.29
C ASP A 175 -15.83 -8.30 -9.64
N GLU A 176 -16.70 -9.29 -9.77
CA GLU A 176 -17.07 -9.93 -11.04
C GLU A 176 -17.77 -8.96 -11.99
N ALA A 177 -18.57 -8.03 -11.44
CA ALA A 177 -19.35 -7.07 -12.23
C ALA A 177 -18.56 -5.79 -12.63
N ASN A 178 -17.32 -5.65 -12.20
CA ASN A 178 -16.51 -4.48 -12.52
C ASN A 178 -16.20 -4.39 -14.02
N GLY A 179 -16.27 -3.17 -14.57
CA GLY A 179 -15.87 -2.86 -15.94
C GLY A 179 -14.37 -2.63 -16.08
N THR A 180 -13.91 -2.50 -17.34
CA THR A 180 -12.52 -2.16 -17.64
C THR A 180 -12.17 -0.71 -17.25
N LEU A 181 -10.87 -0.40 -17.11
CA LEU A 181 -10.41 0.97 -16.89
C LEU A 181 -10.95 1.93 -17.95
N SER A 182 -10.92 1.52 -19.21
CA SER A 182 -11.47 2.31 -20.34
C SER A 182 -12.97 2.60 -20.19
N SER A 183 -13.74 1.68 -19.62
CA SER A 183 -15.19 1.85 -19.40
C SER A 183 -15.54 2.82 -18.26
N VAL A 184 -14.60 3.08 -17.36
CA VAL A 184 -14.82 3.96 -16.18
C VAL A 184 -14.04 5.27 -16.28
N VAL A 185 -13.20 5.46 -17.29
CA VAL A 185 -12.27 6.61 -17.40
C VAL A 185 -12.99 7.96 -17.33
N ASP A 186 -14.16 8.10 -17.95
CA ASP A 186 -14.94 9.35 -17.94
C ASP A 186 -15.50 9.71 -16.55
N ARG A 187 -15.52 8.75 -15.62
CA ARG A 187 -15.95 8.95 -14.25
C ARG A 187 -14.81 9.40 -13.35
N LEU A 188 -13.56 9.26 -13.80
CA LEU A 188 -12.37 9.61 -13.02
C LEU A 188 -12.19 11.13 -13.02
N PRO A 189 -12.20 11.81 -11.87
CA PRO A 189 -12.04 13.25 -11.80
C PRO A 189 -10.61 13.66 -12.15
N GLN A 190 -10.48 14.73 -12.95
CA GLN A 190 -9.19 15.30 -13.34
C GLN A 190 -8.36 15.74 -12.13
N SER A 191 -9.01 16.06 -11.01
CA SER A 191 -8.37 16.43 -9.74
C SER A 191 -7.61 15.29 -9.05
N LEU A 192 -7.74 14.04 -9.51
CA LEU A 192 -6.95 12.94 -8.97
C LEU A 192 -5.45 13.09 -9.27
N TYR A 193 -5.10 13.77 -10.35
CA TYR A 193 -3.71 14.04 -10.68
C TYR A 193 -3.28 15.40 -10.09
N ALA A 194 -2.64 15.38 -8.94
CA ALA A 194 -2.01 16.55 -8.35
C ALA A 194 -0.48 16.40 -8.46
N VAL A 195 0.14 17.24 -9.27
CA VAL A 195 1.61 17.29 -9.43
C VAL A 195 2.32 17.46 -8.09
N ASP A 196 1.69 18.17 -7.16
CA ASP A 196 2.21 18.45 -5.83
C ASP A 196 2.39 17.18 -4.97
N ILE A 197 1.57 16.15 -5.15
CA ILE A 197 1.70 14.89 -4.40
C ILE A 197 3.00 14.18 -4.80
N VAL A 198 3.31 14.10 -6.08
CA VAL A 198 4.54 13.46 -6.59
C VAL A 198 5.79 14.22 -6.12
N ASN A 199 5.72 15.55 -6.10
CA ASN A 199 6.83 16.38 -5.65
C ASN A 199 7.04 16.31 -4.14
N ALA A 200 5.97 16.22 -3.34
CA ALA A 200 6.04 16.05 -1.90
C ALA A 200 6.69 14.71 -1.52
N ILE A 201 6.34 13.64 -2.24
CA ILE A 201 6.91 12.30 -2.03
C ILE A 201 8.39 12.28 -2.40
N LYS A 202 8.77 12.81 -3.59
CA LYS A 202 10.19 12.91 -3.99
C LYS A 202 11.01 13.68 -2.97
N GLY A 203 10.55 14.84 -2.53
CA GLY A 203 11.24 15.64 -1.52
C GLY A 203 11.34 14.97 -0.14
N GLY A 204 10.41 14.08 0.19
CA GLY A 204 10.42 13.25 1.41
C GLY A 204 11.50 12.17 1.33
N VAL A 205 11.53 11.39 0.25
CA VAL A 205 12.51 10.30 0.04
C VAL A 205 13.93 10.83 -0.10
N GLU A 206 14.15 11.95 -0.83
CA GLU A 206 15.47 12.56 -0.93
C GLU A 206 16.00 13.02 0.44
N ARG A 207 15.15 13.57 1.32
CA ARG A 207 15.51 13.93 2.68
C ARG A 207 15.83 12.73 3.57
N ALA A 208 15.08 11.64 3.42
CA ALA A 208 15.34 10.40 4.16
C ALA A 208 16.63 9.71 3.70
N ALA A 209 16.92 9.70 2.39
CA ALA A 209 18.17 9.17 1.85
C ALA A 209 19.41 9.98 2.28
N SER A 210 19.24 11.26 2.66
CA SER A 210 20.30 12.09 3.19
C SER A 210 20.58 11.88 4.70
N LEU A 211 19.71 11.17 5.41
CA LEU A 211 19.96 10.73 6.77
C LEU A 211 20.83 9.48 6.70
N THR A 212 22.12 9.65 6.93
CA THR A 212 23.14 8.59 6.88
C THR A 212 22.69 7.36 7.68
N PRO A 213 22.74 6.15 7.12
CA PRO A 213 22.45 4.95 7.88
C PRO A 213 23.49 4.81 8.99
N VAL A 214 23.08 4.77 10.24
CA VAL A 214 23.96 4.33 11.31
C VAL A 214 24.12 2.82 11.15
N THR A 215 25.26 2.43 10.56
CA THR A 215 25.67 1.04 10.44
C THR A 215 26.10 0.53 11.81
N ASP A 216 25.18 0.01 12.59
CA ASP A 216 25.54 -0.98 13.62
C ASP A 216 24.36 -1.95 13.84
N ARG A 217 24.46 -3.13 13.22
CA ARG A 217 23.47 -4.21 13.31
C ARG A 217 23.70 -5.13 14.51
N ASN A 218 24.36 -4.67 15.56
CA ASN A 218 24.68 -5.55 16.69
C ASN A 218 24.15 -5.06 18.03
N ARG A 219 23.27 -5.89 18.58
CA ARG A 219 22.87 -6.02 20.00
C ARG A 219 22.05 -4.89 20.60
N LEU A 220 20.80 -5.20 20.75
CA LEU A 220 19.90 -4.52 21.70
C LEU A 220 19.45 -5.52 22.76
N ASP A 221 19.97 -5.36 23.97
CA ASP A 221 19.41 -5.98 25.18
C ASP A 221 18.26 -5.10 25.69
N PHE A 222 17.06 -5.67 25.80
CA PHE A 222 15.89 -5.03 26.42
C PHE A 222 15.83 -5.37 27.91
#